data_e400c63198e1d80fffab81efbf475707
#
_entry.id   e400c63198e1d80fffab81efbf475707
#
_cell.length_a   1.000
_cell.length_b   1.000
_cell.length_c   1.000
_cell.angle_alpha   90.00
_cell.angle_beta   90.00
_cell.angle_gamma   90.00
#
_symmetry.space_group_name_H-M   'P 1'
#
loop_
_entity.id
_entity.type
_entity.pdbx_description
1 polymer ?
#
loop_
_entity_poly.entity_id
_entity_poly.type
_entity_poly.pdbx_seq_one_letter_code
_entity_poly.pdbx_strand_id
1 'polypeptide(L)'
;MLLDIENLTLELPGTARPVLTDVSLRVAAGEVVGLVGESGSGKSTTARAALRTLPAGTAMSGSVRVDGTDVLALSGEALREHRAHAVAMVHQDPRSAVNPVRRIGDFLVERLAGTGLDKKAVRARAVELLGTVGLSDPERRVRQRPHELSGGMLQRVVIAGALAAEPRLLLADEATSALDVTTQAEILALLRTLRAERSLGLLFITHDLHLAAAYCDRVYVMYAGRVVEEQPAGALFDRPRHPYTKGLLACSPTLGEDSREIRPIPGRPPSLADTFDGCEFADRCPDAEPECGTWRPEPVPLDGGGTAACRRLPVLMGLGSGTEKKRSVR
;
A
#
# COMPACT_ATOMS: atom_id res chain seq x y z
N MET A 1 -14.19 3.70 9.69
CA MET A 1 -13.05 3.40 8.80
C MET A 1 -12.68 4.66 8.05
N LEU A 2 -11.38 4.95 7.84
CA LEU A 2 -10.94 6.04 6.97
C LEU A 2 -10.85 5.60 5.51
N LEU A 3 -10.40 4.37 5.26
CA LEU A 3 -10.49 3.74 3.95
C LEU A 3 -11.24 2.43 4.12
N ASP A 4 -12.23 2.20 3.28
CA ASP A 4 -12.98 0.94 3.21
C ASP A 4 -13.17 0.58 1.74
N ILE A 5 -12.47 -0.43 1.29
CA ILE A 5 -12.56 -0.99 -0.06
C ILE A 5 -13.20 -2.37 0.08
N GLU A 6 -14.28 -2.62 -0.65
CA GLU A 6 -15.00 -3.89 -0.62
C GLU A 6 -15.21 -4.42 -2.05
N ASN A 7 -14.67 -5.61 -2.30
CA ASN A 7 -14.81 -6.36 -3.56
C ASN A 7 -14.47 -5.53 -4.81
N LEU A 8 -13.45 -4.66 -4.71
CA LEU A 8 -13.04 -3.81 -5.83
C LEU A 8 -12.49 -4.64 -6.97
N THR A 9 -13.18 -4.60 -8.09
CA THR A 9 -12.69 -5.11 -9.37
C THR A 9 -12.45 -3.94 -10.31
N LEU A 10 -11.28 -3.91 -10.98
CA LEU A 10 -10.84 -2.83 -11.83
C LEU A 10 -10.28 -3.36 -13.14
N GLU A 11 -10.87 -2.90 -14.25
CA GLU A 11 -10.48 -3.28 -15.59
C GLU A 11 -9.95 -2.07 -16.36
N LEU A 12 -8.80 -2.24 -17.00
CA LEU A 12 -8.24 -1.25 -17.92
C LEU A 12 -8.60 -1.61 -19.37
N PRO A 13 -8.79 -0.62 -20.23
CA PRO A 13 -9.00 -0.88 -21.65
C PRO A 13 -7.85 -1.69 -22.26
N GLY A 14 -8.18 -2.77 -22.99
CA GLY A 14 -7.21 -3.56 -23.73
C GLY A 14 -6.39 -4.57 -22.89
N THR A 15 -6.72 -4.82 -21.64
CA THR A 15 -6.13 -5.89 -20.84
C THR A 15 -6.93 -7.20 -20.98
N ALA A 16 -6.26 -8.34 -20.93
CA ALA A 16 -6.91 -9.66 -21.04
C ALA A 16 -7.62 -10.06 -19.73
N ARG A 17 -7.26 -9.43 -18.61
CA ARG A 17 -7.87 -9.65 -17.30
C ARG A 17 -7.98 -8.35 -16.51
N PRO A 18 -8.82 -8.30 -15.46
CA PRO A 18 -8.82 -7.20 -14.52
C PRO A 18 -7.44 -6.95 -13.90
N VAL A 19 -7.10 -5.69 -13.64
CA VAL A 19 -5.90 -5.30 -12.90
C VAL A 19 -6.07 -5.58 -11.41
N LEU A 20 -7.30 -5.41 -10.90
CA LEU A 20 -7.71 -5.77 -9.56
C LEU A 20 -8.95 -6.67 -9.65
N THR A 21 -9.02 -7.69 -8.80
CA THR A 21 -10.15 -8.63 -8.73
C THR A 21 -10.51 -8.87 -7.27
N ASP A 22 -11.74 -8.49 -6.89
CA ASP A 22 -12.32 -8.69 -5.55
C ASP A 22 -11.41 -8.21 -4.41
N VAL A 23 -10.72 -7.08 -4.60
CA VAL A 23 -9.84 -6.51 -3.59
C VAL A 23 -10.67 -5.90 -2.47
N SER A 24 -10.44 -6.37 -1.24
CA SER A 24 -11.02 -5.80 -0.03
C SER A 24 -9.91 -5.45 0.94
N LEU A 25 -9.90 -4.19 1.42
CA LEU A 25 -8.97 -3.73 2.45
C LEU A 25 -9.54 -2.55 3.23
N ARG A 26 -9.08 -2.38 4.47
CA ARG A 26 -9.56 -1.34 5.37
C ARG A 26 -8.40 -0.66 6.08
N VAL A 27 -8.56 0.65 6.33
CA VAL A 27 -7.65 1.43 7.17
C VAL A 27 -8.47 2.22 8.19
N ALA A 28 -8.19 2.04 9.46
CA ALA A 28 -8.83 2.80 10.53
C ALA A 28 -8.10 4.13 10.82
N ALA A 29 -8.71 5.00 11.61
CA ALA A 29 -8.05 6.20 12.12
C ALA A 29 -6.88 5.79 13.03
N GLY A 30 -5.73 6.40 12.83
CA GLY A 30 -4.52 6.09 13.59
C GLY A 30 -3.93 4.70 13.32
N GLU A 31 -4.36 3.97 12.30
CA GLU A 31 -3.82 2.67 11.89
C GLU A 31 -2.81 2.83 10.75
N VAL A 32 -1.73 2.04 10.78
CA VAL A 32 -0.81 1.85 9.67
C VAL A 32 -1.05 0.48 9.06
N VAL A 33 -1.55 0.48 7.83
CA VAL A 33 -1.81 -0.75 7.07
C VAL A 33 -0.77 -0.88 5.97
N GLY A 34 -0.06 -2.00 5.96
CA GLY A 34 0.88 -2.35 4.90
C GLY A 34 0.17 -2.98 3.71
N LEU A 35 0.57 -2.61 2.50
CA LEU A 35 0.15 -3.28 1.27
C LEU A 35 1.40 -3.73 0.51
N VAL A 36 1.67 -5.02 0.50
CA VAL A 36 2.92 -5.60 0.00
C VAL A 36 2.70 -6.58 -1.14
N GLY A 37 3.74 -6.86 -1.92
CA GLY A 37 3.72 -7.79 -3.03
C GLY A 37 4.71 -7.41 -4.12
N GLU A 38 4.92 -8.28 -5.12
CA GLU A 38 5.80 -8.01 -6.26
C GLU A 38 5.33 -6.81 -7.09
N SER A 39 6.24 -6.28 -7.93
CA SER A 39 5.89 -5.25 -8.91
C SER A 39 4.78 -5.76 -9.85
N GLY A 40 3.80 -4.92 -10.17
CA GLY A 40 2.65 -5.30 -11.00
C GLY A 40 1.54 -6.06 -10.27
N SER A 41 1.63 -6.31 -8.95
CA SER A 41 0.56 -6.98 -8.20
C SER A 41 -0.71 -6.16 -7.97
N GLY A 42 -0.72 -4.85 -8.32
CA GLY A 42 -1.91 -4.00 -8.21
C GLY A 42 -1.89 -2.97 -7.05
N LYS A 43 -0.86 -2.94 -6.22
CA LYS A 43 -0.75 -2.08 -5.01
C LYS A 43 -1.02 -0.60 -5.28
N SER A 44 -0.25 0.00 -6.18
CA SER A 44 -0.40 1.43 -6.53
C SER A 44 -1.75 1.70 -7.20
N THR A 45 -2.29 0.74 -7.97
CA THR A 45 -3.61 0.85 -8.59
C THR A 45 -4.71 0.87 -7.52
N THR A 46 -4.60 0.06 -6.47
CA THR A 46 -5.50 0.06 -5.33
C THR A 46 -5.51 1.42 -4.61
N ALA A 47 -4.33 2.00 -4.35
CA ALA A 47 -4.24 3.34 -3.76
C ALA A 47 -4.84 4.42 -4.68
N ARG A 48 -4.57 4.36 -6.00
CA ARG A 48 -5.12 5.30 -6.98
C ARG A 48 -6.64 5.22 -7.12
N ALA A 49 -7.25 4.06 -6.83
CA ALA A 49 -8.70 3.92 -6.79
C ALA A 49 -9.32 4.82 -5.72
N ALA A 50 -8.71 4.94 -4.53
CA ALA A 50 -9.18 5.84 -3.47
C ALA A 50 -9.11 7.34 -3.85
N LEU A 51 -8.27 7.70 -4.82
CA LEU A 51 -8.17 9.06 -5.39
C LEU A 51 -8.95 9.21 -6.70
N ARG A 52 -9.45 8.11 -7.30
CA ARG A 52 -9.93 8.07 -8.69
C ARG A 52 -8.98 8.72 -9.70
N THR A 53 -7.66 8.51 -9.51
CA THR A 53 -6.60 8.96 -10.44
C THR A 53 -6.19 7.81 -11.36
N LEU A 54 -7.17 7.26 -12.07
CA LEU A 54 -7.02 6.12 -12.97
C LEU A 54 -7.11 6.56 -14.43
N PRO A 55 -6.57 5.81 -15.40
CA PRO A 55 -6.71 6.11 -16.82
C PRO A 55 -8.17 6.24 -17.26
N ALA A 56 -8.41 7.05 -18.28
CA ALA A 56 -9.74 7.17 -18.88
C ALA A 56 -10.21 5.82 -19.44
N GLY A 57 -11.51 5.54 -19.33
CA GLY A 57 -12.09 4.27 -19.76
C GLY A 57 -11.89 3.09 -18.77
N THR A 58 -11.31 3.33 -17.58
CA THR A 58 -11.24 2.32 -16.52
C THR A 58 -12.64 1.97 -16.03
N ALA A 59 -13.01 0.68 -16.09
CA ALA A 59 -14.22 0.17 -15.46
C ALA A 59 -13.93 -0.27 -14.02
N MET A 60 -14.84 0.04 -13.10
CA MET A 60 -14.73 -0.34 -11.68
C MET A 60 -16.07 -0.85 -11.18
N SER A 61 -16.02 -1.90 -10.35
CA SER A 61 -17.15 -2.42 -9.58
C SER A 61 -16.73 -2.69 -8.13
N GLY A 62 -17.69 -2.91 -7.25
CA GLY A 62 -17.46 -2.96 -5.81
C GLY A 62 -17.66 -1.60 -5.15
N SER A 63 -17.07 -1.35 -4.00
CA SER A 63 -17.16 -0.07 -3.32
C SER A 63 -15.79 0.45 -2.85
N VAL A 64 -15.62 1.77 -2.89
CA VAL A 64 -14.45 2.48 -2.34
C VAL A 64 -14.97 3.67 -1.53
N ARG A 65 -14.83 3.60 -0.22
CA ARG A 65 -15.24 4.67 0.68
C ARG A 65 -14.03 5.27 1.38
N VAL A 66 -13.97 6.60 1.38
CA VAL A 66 -13.00 7.37 2.17
C VAL A 66 -13.77 8.24 3.15
N ASP A 67 -13.50 8.05 4.43
CA ASP A 67 -14.22 8.71 5.54
C ASP A 67 -15.76 8.63 5.38
N GLY A 68 -16.25 7.46 4.99
CA GLY A 68 -17.67 7.17 4.75
C GLY A 68 -18.22 7.63 3.39
N THR A 69 -17.48 8.46 2.65
CA THR A 69 -17.90 8.96 1.33
C THR A 69 -17.61 7.93 0.24
N ASP A 70 -18.61 7.57 -0.56
CA ASP A 70 -18.44 6.71 -1.73
C ASP A 70 -17.69 7.47 -2.84
N VAL A 71 -16.43 7.11 -3.04
CA VAL A 71 -15.53 7.76 -4.00
C VAL A 71 -15.95 7.47 -5.44
N LEU A 72 -16.57 6.32 -5.71
CA LEU A 72 -16.96 5.93 -7.06
C LEU A 72 -18.13 6.78 -7.60
N ALA A 73 -18.96 7.30 -6.70
CA ALA A 73 -20.08 8.18 -7.05
C ALA A 73 -19.68 9.65 -7.25
N LEU A 74 -18.48 10.08 -6.80
CA LEU A 74 -18.05 11.47 -6.87
C LEU A 74 -17.77 11.91 -8.31
N SER A 75 -18.07 13.18 -8.63
CA SER A 75 -17.75 13.82 -9.90
C SER A 75 -17.55 15.33 -9.74
N GLY A 76 -17.01 15.98 -10.75
CA GLY A 76 -16.88 17.45 -10.79
C GLY A 76 -16.20 18.03 -9.56
N GLU A 77 -16.85 19.00 -8.91
CA GLU A 77 -16.32 19.70 -7.74
C GLU A 77 -16.17 18.79 -6.52
N ALA A 78 -17.14 17.91 -6.27
CA ALA A 78 -17.06 16.97 -5.14
C ALA A 78 -15.82 16.04 -5.22
N LEU A 79 -15.43 15.62 -6.43
CA LEU A 79 -14.21 14.84 -6.63
C LEU A 79 -12.93 15.68 -6.44
N ARG A 80 -12.96 16.97 -6.81
CA ARG A 80 -11.84 17.88 -6.52
C ARG A 80 -11.67 18.10 -5.03
N GLU A 81 -12.75 18.37 -4.30
CA GLU A 81 -12.79 18.54 -2.86
C GLU A 81 -12.22 17.30 -2.14
N HIS A 82 -12.68 16.12 -2.56
CA HIS A 82 -12.18 14.85 -2.05
C HIS A 82 -10.65 14.73 -2.21
N ARG A 83 -10.12 15.03 -3.40
CA ARG A 83 -8.68 14.97 -3.68
C ARG A 83 -7.88 16.07 -2.98
N ALA A 84 -8.52 17.19 -2.67
CA ALA A 84 -7.87 18.31 -2.01
C ALA A 84 -7.74 18.10 -0.50
N HIS A 85 -8.74 17.50 0.15
CA HIS A 85 -8.86 17.53 1.62
C HIS A 85 -9.04 16.18 2.30
N ALA A 86 -9.67 15.17 1.64
CA ALA A 86 -9.99 13.92 2.32
C ALA A 86 -8.80 12.94 2.36
N VAL A 87 -8.00 12.89 1.30
CA VAL A 87 -6.94 11.92 1.10
C VAL A 87 -5.74 12.55 0.40
N ALA A 88 -4.54 12.27 0.90
CA ALA A 88 -3.30 12.66 0.24
C ALA A 88 -2.48 11.45 -0.18
N MET A 89 -1.62 11.64 -1.19
CA MET A 89 -0.71 10.59 -1.66
C MET A 89 0.71 11.12 -1.75
N VAL A 90 1.64 10.33 -1.24
CA VAL A 90 3.08 10.51 -1.42
C VAL A 90 3.55 9.46 -2.41
N HIS A 91 4.12 9.91 -3.53
CA HIS A 91 4.61 9.05 -4.60
C HIS A 91 6.06 8.61 -4.35
N GLN A 92 6.45 7.53 -5.02
CA GLN A 92 7.77 6.91 -4.94
C GLN A 92 8.91 7.88 -5.29
N ASP A 93 8.78 8.62 -6.39
CA ASP A 93 9.78 9.60 -6.81
C ASP A 93 9.34 11.02 -6.43
N PRO A 94 10.00 11.66 -5.44
CA PRO A 94 9.67 13.01 -5.03
C PRO A 94 9.91 14.05 -6.13
N ARG A 95 10.77 13.76 -7.11
CA ARG A 95 11.06 14.70 -8.22
C ARG A 95 9.87 14.78 -9.17
N SER A 96 9.12 13.71 -9.34
CA SER A 96 7.92 13.70 -10.17
C SER A 96 6.76 14.50 -9.57
N ALA A 97 6.78 14.74 -8.25
CA ALA A 97 5.72 15.47 -7.54
C ALA A 97 5.90 16.99 -7.58
N VAL A 98 7.08 17.50 -7.93
CA VAL A 98 7.43 18.95 -7.89
C VAL A 98 7.87 19.45 -9.26
N ASN A 99 7.52 20.70 -9.58
CA ASN A 99 8.02 21.35 -10.79
C ASN A 99 9.47 21.78 -10.60
N PRO A 100 10.47 21.25 -11.39
CA PRO A 100 11.89 21.47 -11.16
C PRO A 100 12.35 22.93 -11.32
N VAL A 101 11.60 23.76 -12.03
CA VAL A 101 11.94 25.18 -12.25
C VAL A 101 11.30 26.13 -11.25
N ARG A 102 10.33 25.64 -10.44
CA ARG A 102 9.66 26.43 -9.40
C ARG A 102 10.35 26.28 -8.05
N ARG A 103 10.11 27.24 -7.16
CA ARG A 103 10.62 27.17 -5.79
C ARG A 103 9.76 26.21 -4.96
N ILE A 104 10.36 25.66 -3.91
CA ILE A 104 9.66 24.81 -2.93
C ILE A 104 8.46 25.52 -2.30
N GLY A 105 8.61 26.82 -1.99
CA GLY A 105 7.51 27.64 -1.47
C GLY A 105 6.33 27.72 -2.43
N ASP A 106 6.57 27.81 -3.74
CA ASP A 106 5.48 27.86 -4.73
C ASP A 106 4.69 26.55 -4.75
N PHE A 107 5.38 25.41 -4.65
CA PHE A 107 4.74 24.09 -4.54
C PHE A 107 3.83 24.00 -3.31
N LEU A 108 4.30 24.46 -2.13
CA LEU A 108 3.50 24.42 -0.90
C LEU A 108 2.32 25.40 -0.95
N VAL A 109 2.53 26.59 -1.53
CA VAL A 109 1.44 27.57 -1.74
C VAL A 109 0.33 27.00 -2.63
N GLU A 110 0.68 26.26 -3.68
CA GLU A 110 -0.30 25.56 -4.53
C GLU A 110 -1.07 24.50 -3.76
N ARG A 111 -0.43 23.75 -2.86
CA ARG A 111 -1.07 22.75 -1.99
C ARG A 111 -1.98 23.36 -0.92
N LEU A 112 -1.69 24.59 -0.50
CA LEU A 112 -2.51 25.37 0.43
C LEU A 112 -3.63 26.16 -0.27
N ALA A 113 -3.74 26.09 -1.59
CA ALA A 113 -4.82 26.74 -2.32
C ALA A 113 -6.18 26.14 -1.90
N GLY A 114 -7.16 27.01 -1.63
CA GLY A 114 -8.48 26.59 -1.16
C GLY A 114 -8.64 26.48 0.35
N THR A 115 -7.59 26.66 1.15
CA THR A 115 -7.68 26.64 2.62
C THR A 115 -8.32 27.90 3.24
N GLY A 116 -8.67 28.91 2.42
CA GLY A 116 -9.25 30.17 2.91
C GLY A 116 -8.25 31.14 3.57
N LEU A 117 -6.98 30.77 3.65
CA LEU A 117 -5.92 31.60 4.22
C LEU A 117 -5.55 32.75 3.28
N ASP A 118 -5.23 33.92 3.83
CA ASP A 118 -4.67 35.02 3.06
C ASP A 118 -3.22 34.73 2.61
N LYS A 119 -2.68 35.52 1.66
CA LYS A 119 -1.35 35.31 1.08
C LYS A 119 -0.21 35.30 2.12
N LYS A 120 -0.33 36.06 3.21
CA LYS A 120 0.68 36.14 4.27
C LYS A 120 0.61 34.87 5.14
N ALA A 121 -0.60 34.45 5.53
CA ALA A 121 -0.84 33.23 6.29
C ALA A 121 -0.41 31.97 5.53
N VAL A 122 -0.72 31.88 4.22
CA VAL A 122 -0.26 30.77 3.35
C VAL A 122 1.27 30.65 3.35
N ARG A 123 2.00 31.77 3.23
CA ARG A 123 3.48 31.74 3.27
C ARG A 123 4.01 31.33 4.63
N ALA A 124 3.43 31.81 5.72
CA ALA A 124 3.81 31.41 7.07
C ALA A 124 3.54 29.91 7.30
N ARG A 125 2.39 29.41 6.83
CA ARG A 125 2.03 28.00 6.91
C ARG A 125 2.97 27.10 6.08
N ALA A 126 3.42 27.56 4.91
CA ALA A 126 4.41 26.84 4.11
C ALA A 126 5.76 26.67 4.85
N VAL A 127 6.22 27.70 5.57
CA VAL A 127 7.43 27.63 6.41
C VAL A 127 7.20 26.66 7.58
N GLU A 128 6.08 26.76 8.27
CA GLU A 128 5.71 25.88 9.39
C GLU A 128 5.66 24.42 8.95
N LEU A 129 5.03 24.10 7.80
CA LEU A 129 4.98 22.74 7.25
C LEU A 129 6.37 22.14 7.01
N LEU A 130 7.34 22.94 6.52
CA LEU A 130 8.71 22.46 6.37
C LEU A 130 9.38 22.19 7.72
N GLY A 131 9.08 22.97 8.74
CA GLY A 131 9.52 22.73 10.11
C GLY A 131 8.92 21.45 10.69
N THR A 132 7.60 21.21 10.49
CA THR A 132 6.90 20.00 10.94
C THR A 132 7.54 18.72 10.39
N VAL A 133 8.03 18.73 9.15
CA VAL A 133 8.72 17.58 8.56
C VAL A 133 10.22 17.52 8.88
N GLY A 134 10.69 18.35 9.82
CA GLY A 134 12.06 18.31 10.32
C GLY A 134 13.12 18.87 9.36
N LEU A 135 12.74 19.78 8.45
CA LEU A 135 13.72 20.49 7.63
C LEU A 135 14.32 21.66 8.41
N SER A 136 15.64 21.68 8.50
CA SER A 136 16.37 22.80 9.10
C SER A 136 16.28 24.04 8.22
N ASP A 137 16.21 25.24 8.85
CA ASP A 137 16.16 26.55 8.19
C ASP A 137 15.00 26.65 7.15
N PRO A 138 13.73 26.47 7.58
CA PRO A 138 12.59 26.43 6.67
C PRO A 138 12.42 27.69 5.82
N GLU A 139 12.75 28.88 6.36
CA GLU A 139 12.70 30.17 5.68
C GLU A 139 13.67 30.24 4.49
N ARG A 140 14.79 29.56 4.57
CA ARG A 140 15.72 29.42 3.45
C ARG A 140 15.19 28.40 2.46
N ARG A 141 14.67 27.24 2.95
CA ARG A 141 14.22 26.12 2.11
C ARG A 141 13.06 26.49 1.18
N VAL A 142 12.10 27.29 1.63
CA VAL A 142 10.99 27.77 0.77
C VAL A 142 11.46 28.55 -0.46
N ARG A 143 12.67 29.15 -0.43
CA ARG A 143 13.25 29.92 -1.55
C ARG A 143 14.03 29.06 -2.52
N GLN A 144 14.45 27.86 -2.11
CA GLN A 144 15.24 26.93 -2.92
C GLN A 144 14.39 26.25 -3.98
N ARG A 145 15.06 25.71 -5.00
CA ARG A 145 14.48 24.87 -6.04
C ARG A 145 14.74 23.38 -5.74
N PRO A 146 13.97 22.45 -6.33
CA PRO A 146 14.11 21.02 -6.08
C PRO A 146 15.54 20.47 -6.25
N HIS A 147 16.30 20.94 -7.25
CA HIS A 147 17.66 20.48 -7.51
C HIS A 147 18.70 20.94 -6.48
N GLU A 148 18.36 21.90 -5.60
CA GLU A 148 19.21 22.38 -4.51
C GLU A 148 19.01 21.57 -3.21
N LEU A 149 18.13 20.55 -3.21
CA LEU A 149 17.80 19.69 -2.09
C LEU A 149 18.31 18.26 -2.31
N SER A 150 18.71 17.58 -1.24
CA SER A 150 18.94 16.13 -1.30
C SER A 150 17.64 15.35 -1.52
N GLY A 151 17.74 14.07 -1.92
CA GLY A 151 16.58 13.23 -2.11
C GLY A 151 15.69 13.14 -0.87
N GLY A 152 16.26 12.92 0.31
CA GLY A 152 15.54 12.87 1.58
C GLY A 152 14.91 14.21 1.97
N MET A 153 15.59 15.34 1.70
CA MET A 153 15.00 16.66 1.92
C MET A 153 13.82 16.91 0.98
N LEU A 154 13.93 16.52 -0.28
CA LEU A 154 12.84 16.66 -1.25
C LEU A 154 11.65 15.75 -0.89
N GLN A 155 11.92 14.54 -0.38
CA GLN A 155 10.87 13.66 0.12
C GLN A 155 10.11 14.30 1.29
N ARG A 156 10.81 14.93 2.24
CA ARG A 156 10.18 15.69 3.33
C ARG A 156 9.31 16.85 2.82
N VAL A 157 9.75 17.53 1.76
CA VAL A 157 8.95 18.57 1.10
C VAL A 157 7.67 18.01 0.51
N VAL A 158 7.75 16.86 -0.18
CA VAL A 158 6.55 16.20 -0.75
C VAL A 158 5.58 15.76 0.35
N ILE A 159 6.11 15.22 1.46
CA ILE A 159 5.30 14.87 2.64
C ILE A 159 4.64 16.14 3.23
N ALA A 160 5.39 17.25 3.37
CA ALA A 160 4.84 18.53 3.82
C ALA A 160 3.68 19.01 2.92
N GLY A 161 3.85 18.89 1.60
CA GLY A 161 2.80 19.19 0.62
C GLY A 161 1.59 18.27 0.71
N ALA A 162 1.79 16.99 1.00
CA ALA A 162 0.70 16.04 1.22
C ALA A 162 -0.09 16.35 2.51
N LEU A 163 0.58 16.87 3.52
CA LEU A 163 -0.02 17.25 4.82
C LEU A 163 -0.63 18.66 4.84
N ALA A 164 -0.45 19.44 3.78
CA ALA A 164 -0.86 20.85 3.73
C ALA A 164 -2.36 21.06 3.95
N ALA A 165 -3.18 20.15 3.43
CA ALA A 165 -4.64 20.16 3.58
C ALA A 165 -5.14 19.37 4.81
N GLU A 166 -4.24 18.94 5.68
CA GLU A 166 -4.55 18.18 6.90
C GLU A 166 -5.40 16.91 6.65
N PRO A 167 -5.02 16.06 5.67
CA PRO A 167 -5.81 14.88 5.31
C PRO A 167 -5.88 13.92 6.50
N ARG A 168 -6.99 13.19 6.62
CA ARG A 168 -7.14 12.12 7.60
C ARG A 168 -6.53 10.80 7.14
N LEU A 169 -6.39 10.61 5.82
CA LEU A 169 -5.82 9.42 5.18
C LEU A 169 -4.61 9.81 4.34
N LEU A 170 -3.49 9.13 4.56
CA LEU A 170 -2.29 9.26 3.74
C LEU A 170 -1.99 7.93 3.02
N LEU A 171 -1.81 8.00 1.72
CA LEU A 171 -1.38 6.89 0.87
C LEU A 171 0.11 7.08 0.56
N ALA A 172 0.98 6.22 1.09
CA ALA A 172 2.42 6.27 0.88
C ALA A 172 2.83 5.17 -0.11
N ASP A 173 2.93 5.52 -1.39
CA ASP A 173 3.27 4.58 -2.47
C ASP A 173 4.78 4.52 -2.66
N GLU A 174 5.43 3.51 -2.05
CA GLU A 174 6.88 3.31 -2.02
C GLU A 174 7.67 4.58 -1.63
N ALA A 175 7.11 5.37 -0.73
CA ALA A 175 7.60 6.71 -0.38
C ALA A 175 9.03 6.75 0.21
N THR A 176 9.62 5.61 0.50
CA THR A 176 10.97 5.52 1.08
C THR A 176 11.93 4.64 0.29
N SER A 177 11.51 4.00 -0.81
CA SER A 177 12.31 3.02 -1.56
C SER A 177 13.56 3.61 -2.23
N ALA A 178 13.54 4.90 -2.57
CA ALA A 178 14.65 5.61 -3.21
C ALA A 178 15.61 6.29 -2.21
N LEU A 179 15.43 6.07 -0.90
CA LEU A 179 16.21 6.69 0.17
C LEU A 179 17.22 5.71 0.77
N ASP A 180 18.32 6.25 1.30
CA ASP A 180 19.23 5.46 2.14
C ASP A 180 18.56 5.06 3.46
N VAL A 181 19.08 4.02 4.11
CA VAL A 181 18.49 3.41 5.31
C VAL A 181 18.29 4.42 6.45
N THR A 182 19.22 5.35 6.64
CA THR A 182 19.13 6.37 7.70
C THR A 182 18.00 7.34 7.42
N THR A 183 17.94 7.89 6.23
CA THR A 183 16.87 8.80 5.79
C THR A 183 15.51 8.09 5.80
N GLN A 184 15.45 6.82 5.40
CA GLN A 184 14.23 6.02 5.48
C GLN A 184 13.73 5.90 6.92
N ALA A 185 14.62 5.56 7.87
CA ALA A 185 14.26 5.48 9.28
C ALA A 185 13.74 6.81 9.84
N GLU A 186 14.34 7.94 9.45
CA GLU A 186 13.90 9.28 9.84
C GLU A 186 12.51 9.63 9.30
N ILE A 187 12.22 9.30 8.02
CA ILE A 187 10.89 9.51 7.42
C ILE A 187 9.83 8.64 8.12
N LEU A 188 10.13 7.40 8.43
CA LEU A 188 9.21 6.51 9.14
C LEU A 188 8.94 6.99 10.56
N ALA A 189 9.97 7.49 11.27
CA ALA A 189 9.80 8.10 12.59
C ALA A 189 8.91 9.35 12.51
N LEU A 190 9.10 10.22 11.50
CA LEU A 190 8.25 11.37 11.24
C LEU A 190 6.78 10.96 11.04
N LEU A 191 6.53 9.97 10.17
CA LEU A 191 5.16 9.49 9.91
C LEU A 191 4.51 8.87 11.17
N ARG A 192 5.29 8.21 12.04
CA ARG A 192 4.81 7.72 13.35
C ARG A 192 4.36 8.86 14.25
N THR A 193 5.16 9.92 14.34
CA THR A 193 4.82 11.11 15.13
C THR A 193 3.53 11.75 14.62
N LEU A 194 3.45 12.00 13.32
CA LEU A 194 2.26 12.59 12.68
C LEU A 194 1.00 11.73 12.85
N ARG A 195 1.14 10.40 12.77
CA ARG A 195 0.06 9.45 13.08
C ARG A 195 -0.46 9.64 14.50
N ALA A 196 0.44 9.68 15.49
CA ALA A 196 0.08 9.81 16.89
C ALA A 196 -0.59 11.15 17.19
N GLU A 197 -0.07 12.25 16.64
CA GLU A 197 -0.58 13.60 16.90
C GLU A 197 -1.93 13.90 16.24
N ARG A 198 -2.20 13.29 15.05
CA ARG A 198 -3.33 13.65 14.18
C ARG A 198 -4.34 12.53 13.98
N SER A 199 -4.15 11.37 14.61
CA SER A 199 -4.92 10.14 14.33
C SER A 199 -4.96 9.81 12.83
N LEU A 200 -3.86 10.09 12.11
CA LEU A 200 -3.71 9.88 10.68
C LEU A 200 -3.76 8.39 10.35
N GLY A 201 -4.67 7.97 9.47
CA GLY A 201 -4.63 6.63 8.87
C GLY A 201 -3.60 6.60 7.75
N LEU A 202 -2.83 5.52 7.69
CA LEU A 202 -1.77 5.37 6.70
C LEU A 202 -1.90 4.05 5.94
N LEU A 203 -2.04 4.10 4.61
CA LEU A 203 -1.81 2.96 3.73
C LEU A 203 -0.37 3.03 3.24
N PHE A 204 0.47 2.11 3.73
CA PHE A 204 1.90 2.05 3.43
C PHE A 204 2.18 0.96 2.41
N ILE A 205 2.46 1.36 1.17
CA ILE A 205 2.78 0.46 0.08
C ILE A 205 4.29 0.28 0.01
N THR A 206 4.73 -0.96 0.06
CA THR A 206 6.15 -1.33 -0.07
C THR A 206 6.31 -2.73 -0.67
N HIS A 207 7.48 -3.02 -1.24
CA HIS A 207 7.87 -4.38 -1.60
C HIS A 207 8.71 -5.06 -0.50
N ASP A 208 9.09 -4.33 0.55
CA ASP A 208 9.86 -4.83 1.68
C ASP A 208 8.94 -5.33 2.80
N LEU A 209 8.85 -6.67 2.94
CA LEU A 209 8.04 -7.29 3.98
C LEU A 209 8.59 -7.04 5.39
N HIS A 210 9.92 -7.01 5.58
CA HIS A 210 10.53 -6.77 6.89
C HIS A 210 10.19 -5.36 7.37
N LEU A 211 10.25 -4.39 6.47
CA LEU A 211 9.84 -3.03 6.76
C LEU A 211 8.35 -2.96 7.11
N ALA A 212 7.49 -3.64 6.36
CA ALA A 212 6.07 -3.69 6.65
C ALA A 212 5.79 -4.35 8.01
N ALA A 213 6.47 -5.45 8.33
CA ALA A 213 6.34 -6.13 9.64
C ALA A 213 6.77 -5.24 10.82
N ALA A 214 7.83 -4.43 10.65
CA ALA A 214 8.35 -3.55 11.70
C ALA A 214 7.55 -2.26 11.89
N TYR A 215 6.85 -1.81 10.84
CA TYR A 215 6.25 -0.48 10.81
C TYR A 215 4.72 -0.50 10.86
N CYS A 216 4.07 -1.52 10.28
CA CYS A 216 2.62 -1.60 10.15
C CYS A 216 1.96 -2.33 11.33
N ASP A 217 0.70 -2.00 11.59
CA ASP A 217 -0.14 -2.72 12.54
C ASP A 217 -0.70 -4.01 11.90
N ARG A 218 -1.03 -3.95 10.61
CA ARG A 218 -1.62 -5.02 9.80
C ARG A 218 -1.08 -4.95 8.38
N VAL A 219 -0.98 -6.10 7.72
CA VAL A 219 -0.43 -6.19 6.36
C VAL A 219 -1.35 -7.00 5.46
N TYR A 220 -1.61 -6.47 4.27
CA TYR A 220 -2.23 -7.14 3.14
C TYR A 220 -1.15 -7.53 2.13
N VAL A 221 -1.16 -8.78 1.69
CA VAL A 221 -0.27 -9.29 0.65
C VAL A 221 -1.03 -9.43 -0.65
N MET A 222 -0.57 -8.75 -1.70
CA MET A 222 -1.19 -8.78 -3.03
C MET A 222 -0.38 -9.59 -4.02
N TYR A 223 -1.08 -10.42 -4.79
CA TYR A 223 -0.55 -11.14 -5.95
C TYR A 223 -1.52 -11.09 -7.12
N ALA A 224 -1.05 -10.76 -8.30
CA ALA A 224 -1.82 -10.75 -9.55
C ALA A 224 -3.17 -10.01 -9.50
N GLY A 225 -3.26 -8.93 -8.71
CA GLY A 225 -4.47 -8.12 -8.57
C GLY A 225 -5.43 -8.58 -7.48
N ARG A 226 -5.05 -9.55 -6.64
CA ARG A 226 -5.85 -10.05 -5.50
C ARG A 226 -5.11 -9.91 -4.19
N VAL A 227 -5.85 -9.78 -3.11
CA VAL A 227 -5.35 -9.98 -1.74
C VAL A 227 -5.31 -11.49 -1.50
N VAL A 228 -4.10 -12.03 -1.27
CA VAL A 228 -3.89 -13.46 -1.03
C VAL A 228 -3.74 -13.79 0.45
N GLU A 229 -3.34 -12.80 1.26
CA GLU A 229 -3.23 -12.94 2.71
C GLU A 229 -3.39 -11.59 3.39
N GLU A 230 -4.03 -11.58 4.55
CA GLU A 230 -4.14 -10.42 5.44
C GLU A 230 -3.97 -10.91 6.87
N GLN A 231 -3.07 -10.29 7.63
CA GLN A 231 -2.84 -10.60 9.05
C GLN A 231 -2.33 -9.37 9.81
N PRO A 232 -2.41 -9.38 11.17
CA PRO A 232 -1.57 -8.52 12.00
C PRO A 232 -0.10 -8.66 11.61
N ALA A 233 0.65 -7.56 11.56
CA ALA A 233 1.99 -7.53 10.98
C ALA A 233 2.94 -8.57 11.61
N GLY A 234 2.99 -8.66 12.94
CA GLY A 234 3.81 -9.67 13.64
C GLY A 234 3.41 -11.11 13.30
N ALA A 235 2.10 -11.39 13.22
CA ALA A 235 1.60 -12.73 12.90
C ALA A 235 1.94 -13.15 11.47
N LEU A 236 1.89 -12.21 10.51
CA LEU A 236 2.23 -12.47 9.11
C LEU A 236 3.70 -12.84 8.96
N PHE A 237 4.58 -12.20 9.72
CA PHE A 237 6.01 -12.48 9.70
C PHE A 237 6.35 -13.82 10.37
N ASP A 238 5.78 -14.06 11.56
CA ASP A 238 6.09 -15.26 12.37
C ASP A 238 5.45 -16.53 11.76
N ARG A 239 4.27 -16.40 11.19
CA ARG A 239 3.46 -17.52 10.71
C ARG A 239 2.74 -17.21 9.41
N PRO A 240 3.48 -16.96 8.31
CA PRO A 240 2.89 -16.76 6.99
C PRO A 240 2.07 -17.98 6.58
N ARG A 241 0.89 -17.79 6.02
CA ARG A 241 -0.03 -18.87 5.69
C ARG A 241 -0.03 -19.19 4.20
N HIS A 242 -0.08 -18.16 3.37
CA HIS A 242 -0.09 -18.35 1.93
C HIS A 242 1.32 -18.71 1.41
N PRO A 243 1.46 -19.70 0.50
CA PRO A 243 2.77 -20.08 -0.05
C PRO A 243 3.53 -18.93 -0.71
N TYR A 244 2.83 -18.00 -1.35
CA TYR A 244 3.46 -16.79 -1.90
C TYR A 244 4.08 -15.90 -0.82
N THR A 245 3.40 -15.68 0.31
CA THR A 245 3.94 -14.90 1.45
C THR A 245 5.18 -15.57 2.03
N LYS A 246 5.16 -16.90 2.17
CA LYS A 246 6.34 -17.68 2.58
C LYS A 246 7.49 -17.49 1.60
N GLY A 247 7.21 -17.54 0.30
CA GLY A 247 8.21 -17.31 -0.75
C GLY A 247 8.80 -15.90 -0.70
N LEU A 248 7.97 -14.86 -0.52
CA LEU A 248 8.45 -13.48 -0.38
C LEU A 248 9.39 -13.31 0.83
N LEU A 249 9.03 -13.88 1.98
CA LEU A 249 9.88 -13.84 3.17
C LEU A 249 11.19 -14.61 2.98
N ALA A 250 11.15 -15.75 2.28
CA ALA A 250 12.35 -16.53 1.97
C ALA A 250 13.31 -15.83 0.97
N CYS A 251 12.80 -14.89 0.18
CA CYS A 251 13.62 -14.07 -0.73
C CYS A 251 14.28 -12.87 -0.03
N SER A 252 13.85 -12.51 1.17
CA SER A 252 14.33 -11.32 1.87
C SER A 252 15.45 -11.70 2.85
N PRO A 253 16.67 -11.12 2.72
CA PRO A 253 17.76 -11.42 3.63
C PRO A 253 17.46 -10.90 5.03
N THR A 254 17.64 -11.76 6.06
CA THR A 254 17.58 -11.38 7.47
C THR A 254 19.01 -11.11 7.99
N LEU A 255 19.22 -9.94 8.58
CA LEU A 255 20.48 -9.62 9.24
C LEU A 255 20.61 -10.47 10.52
N GLY A 256 21.60 -11.36 10.60
CA GLY A 256 21.96 -12.08 11.81
C GLY A 256 21.60 -13.56 11.90
N GLU A 257 20.92 -14.14 10.94
CA GLU A 257 20.79 -15.60 10.82
C GLU A 257 21.85 -16.13 9.83
N ASP A 258 22.65 -17.10 10.28
CA ASP A 258 23.62 -17.80 9.45
C ASP A 258 22.99 -18.26 8.14
N SER A 259 23.53 -17.77 7.02
CA SER A 259 23.43 -18.26 5.63
C SER A 259 22.19 -19.09 5.29
N ARG A 260 20.98 -18.59 5.55
CA ARG A 260 19.82 -19.15 4.84
C ARG A 260 20.00 -18.84 3.36
N GLU A 261 20.06 -19.90 2.57
CA GLU A 261 20.11 -19.80 1.12
C GLU A 261 18.89 -19.00 0.64
N ILE A 262 19.12 -17.82 0.06
CA ILE A 262 18.06 -17.01 -0.55
C ILE A 262 17.46 -17.84 -1.70
N ARG A 263 16.21 -18.22 -1.59
CA ARG A 263 15.51 -19.00 -2.61
C ARG A 263 14.52 -18.10 -3.34
N PRO A 264 14.80 -17.74 -4.60
CA PRO A 264 13.86 -16.94 -5.37
C PRO A 264 12.57 -17.71 -5.63
N ILE A 265 11.44 -17.01 -5.69
CA ILE A 265 10.18 -17.59 -6.14
C ILE A 265 10.36 -17.98 -7.63
N PRO A 266 10.09 -19.24 -8.01
CA PRO A 266 10.31 -19.69 -9.38
C PRO A 266 9.39 -19.00 -10.37
N GLY A 267 9.78 -19.02 -11.65
CA GLY A 267 8.98 -18.45 -12.74
C GLY A 267 8.99 -16.92 -12.78
N ARG A 268 8.14 -16.34 -13.62
CA ARG A 268 7.98 -14.89 -13.76
C ARG A 268 6.71 -14.40 -13.05
N PRO A 269 6.70 -13.18 -12.53
CA PRO A 269 5.44 -12.55 -12.11
C PRO A 269 4.45 -12.49 -13.28
N PRO A 270 3.14 -12.67 -13.01
CA PRO A 270 2.15 -12.62 -14.07
C PRO A 270 1.96 -11.20 -14.63
N SER A 271 1.73 -11.12 -15.92
CA SER A 271 1.40 -9.90 -16.65
C SER A 271 -0.12 -9.75 -16.81
N LEU A 272 -0.57 -8.60 -17.32
CA LEU A 272 -1.97 -8.37 -17.64
C LEU A 272 -2.45 -9.12 -18.92
N ALA A 273 -1.54 -9.76 -19.64
CA ALA A 273 -1.87 -10.62 -20.76
C ALA A 273 -2.13 -12.09 -20.34
N ASP A 274 -1.70 -12.47 -19.14
CA ASP A 274 -1.92 -13.83 -18.63
C ASP A 274 -3.35 -13.98 -18.09
N THR A 275 -3.96 -15.13 -18.32
CA THR A 275 -5.30 -15.48 -17.80
C THR A 275 -5.21 -16.68 -16.88
N PHE A 276 -6.12 -16.79 -15.91
CA PHE A 276 -6.13 -17.84 -14.90
C PHE A 276 -7.55 -18.40 -14.74
N ASP A 277 -7.68 -19.71 -14.81
CA ASP A 277 -8.96 -20.41 -14.52
C ASP A 277 -9.11 -20.70 -13.02
N GLY A 278 -7.99 -20.78 -12.30
CA GLY A 278 -7.90 -21.08 -10.87
C GLY A 278 -7.04 -20.10 -10.09
N CYS A 279 -6.21 -20.64 -9.21
CA CYS A 279 -5.29 -19.87 -8.37
C CYS A 279 -4.19 -19.22 -9.22
N GLU A 280 -4.07 -17.91 -9.16
CA GLU A 280 -3.10 -17.12 -9.94
C GLU A 280 -1.64 -17.45 -9.59
N PHE A 281 -1.40 -18.04 -8.41
CA PHE A 281 -0.08 -18.45 -7.97
C PHE A 281 0.26 -19.90 -8.29
N ALA A 282 -0.68 -20.71 -8.84
CA ALA A 282 -0.52 -22.15 -9.02
C ALA A 282 0.77 -22.53 -9.75
N ASP A 283 1.12 -21.87 -10.86
CA ASP A 283 2.28 -22.16 -11.69
C ASP A 283 3.63 -21.90 -10.99
N ARG A 284 3.64 -21.11 -9.92
CA ARG A 284 4.83 -20.73 -9.13
C ARG A 284 4.83 -21.32 -7.73
N CYS A 285 3.74 -21.99 -7.35
CA CYS A 285 3.53 -22.49 -6.00
C CYS A 285 4.24 -23.84 -5.79
N PRO A 286 5.16 -23.95 -4.82
CA PRO A 286 5.81 -25.23 -4.51
C PRO A 286 4.84 -26.28 -3.94
N ASP A 287 3.69 -25.83 -3.44
CA ASP A 287 2.65 -26.65 -2.82
C ASP A 287 1.43 -26.84 -3.76
N ALA A 288 1.56 -26.54 -5.07
CA ALA A 288 0.45 -26.66 -6.00
C ALA A 288 -0.03 -28.09 -6.18
N GLU A 289 -1.36 -28.24 -6.29
CA GLU A 289 -2.03 -29.48 -6.69
C GLU A 289 -2.78 -29.24 -8.00
N PRO A 290 -3.12 -30.29 -8.76
CA PRO A 290 -3.84 -30.14 -10.05
C PRO A 290 -5.12 -29.29 -9.93
N GLU A 291 -5.83 -29.42 -8.83
CA GLU A 291 -7.05 -28.67 -8.57
C GLU A 291 -6.83 -27.16 -8.36
N CYS A 292 -5.61 -26.73 -8.00
CA CYS A 292 -5.30 -25.32 -7.89
C CYS A 292 -5.41 -24.60 -9.24
N GLY A 293 -5.26 -25.32 -10.36
CA GLY A 293 -5.41 -24.77 -11.71
C GLY A 293 -6.86 -24.41 -12.08
N THR A 294 -7.85 -24.94 -11.37
CA THR A 294 -9.29 -24.73 -11.67
C THR A 294 -10.08 -24.16 -10.49
N TRP A 295 -9.51 -24.19 -9.27
CA TRP A 295 -10.16 -23.66 -8.07
C TRP A 295 -9.78 -22.19 -7.87
N ARG A 296 -10.78 -21.32 -7.81
CA ARG A 296 -10.59 -19.91 -7.51
C ARG A 296 -10.41 -19.70 -6.01
N PRO A 297 -9.32 -19.06 -5.56
CA PRO A 297 -9.08 -18.81 -4.16
C PRO A 297 -10.10 -17.83 -3.57
N GLU A 298 -10.71 -18.23 -2.44
CA GLU A 298 -11.51 -17.36 -1.59
C GLU A 298 -10.79 -17.16 -0.25
N PRO A 299 -10.83 -15.94 0.34
CA PRO A 299 -10.24 -15.70 1.64
C PRO A 299 -10.97 -16.51 2.72
N VAL A 300 -10.23 -17.32 3.48
CA VAL A 300 -10.73 -18.03 4.66
C VAL A 300 -10.15 -17.42 5.93
N PRO A 301 -10.93 -17.30 7.02
CA PRO A 301 -10.46 -16.80 8.30
C PRO A 301 -9.31 -17.66 8.86
N LEU A 302 -8.37 -17.00 9.55
CA LEU A 302 -7.22 -17.63 10.20
C LEU A 302 -7.37 -17.62 11.72
N ASP A 303 -6.86 -18.66 12.40
CA ASP A 303 -6.70 -18.67 13.84
C ASP A 303 -5.70 -17.56 14.25
N GLY A 304 -6.13 -16.66 15.11
CA GLY A 304 -5.34 -15.49 15.52
C GLY A 304 -5.63 -14.20 14.74
N GLY A 305 -6.63 -14.20 13.87
CA GLY A 305 -7.10 -13.05 13.09
C GLY A 305 -6.49 -13.00 11.69
N GLY A 306 -7.22 -12.32 10.80
CA GLY A 306 -6.85 -12.20 9.39
C GLY A 306 -7.46 -13.28 8.50
N THR A 307 -7.03 -13.28 7.22
CA THR A 307 -7.52 -14.22 6.19
C THR A 307 -6.39 -14.65 5.26
N ALA A 308 -6.55 -15.82 4.62
CA ALA A 308 -5.69 -16.19 3.50
C ALA A 308 -6.48 -16.98 2.44
N ALA A 309 -6.12 -16.78 1.18
CA ALA A 309 -6.79 -17.34 0.01
C ALA A 309 -5.99 -18.52 -0.56
N CYS A 310 -5.99 -19.66 0.14
CA CYS A 310 -5.29 -20.86 -0.29
C CYS A 310 -6.08 -22.13 0.03
N ARG A 311 -6.31 -22.97 -0.96
CA ARG A 311 -7.00 -24.26 -0.80
C ARG A 311 -6.31 -25.20 0.20
N ARG A 312 -4.99 -25.12 0.26
CA ARG A 312 -4.15 -26.01 1.08
C ARG A 312 -3.99 -25.58 2.55
N LEU A 313 -4.67 -24.51 2.97
CA LEU A 313 -4.55 -24.01 4.35
C LEU A 313 -4.76 -25.08 5.43
N PRO A 314 -5.78 -25.98 5.37
CA PRO A 314 -5.94 -27.02 6.39
C PRO A 314 -4.73 -27.92 6.52
N VAL A 315 -4.12 -28.32 5.39
CA VAL A 315 -2.91 -29.17 5.36
C VAL A 315 -1.68 -28.40 5.83
N LEU A 316 -1.50 -27.15 5.35
CA LEU A 316 -0.35 -26.30 5.69
C LEU A 316 -0.37 -25.85 7.15
N MET A 317 -1.54 -25.86 7.79
CA MET A 317 -1.73 -25.56 9.21
C MET A 317 -1.59 -26.80 10.12
N GLY A 318 -1.34 -27.97 9.57
CA GLY A 318 -1.27 -29.21 10.32
C GLY A 318 -2.64 -29.73 10.79
N LEU A 319 -3.75 -29.15 10.28
CA LEU A 319 -5.12 -29.59 10.54
C LEU A 319 -5.58 -30.70 9.57
N GLY A 320 -4.63 -31.34 8.86
CA GLY A 320 -4.86 -32.25 7.78
C GLY A 320 -5.38 -33.61 8.20
N SER A 321 -6.53 -33.93 7.62
CA SER A 321 -7.10 -35.24 7.32
C SER A 321 -7.10 -36.28 8.43
N GLY A 322 -8.02 -36.16 9.36
CA GLY A 322 -8.64 -37.31 9.98
C GLY A 322 -9.40 -38.10 8.92
N THR A 323 -8.73 -38.91 8.10
CA THR A 323 -9.38 -39.99 7.37
C THR A 323 -9.96 -40.92 8.39
N GLU A 324 -11.28 -40.87 8.60
CA GLU A 324 -12.04 -41.92 9.24
C GLU A 324 -11.74 -43.26 8.55
N LYS A 325 -10.78 -44.00 9.08
CA LYS A 325 -10.75 -45.45 8.90
C LYS A 325 -11.96 -46.00 9.64
N LYS A 326 -13.09 -46.14 8.94
CA LYS A 326 -14.16 -47.07 9.37
C LYS A 326 -13.51 -48.45 9.58
N ARG A 327 -13.22 -48.80 10.83
CA ARG A 327 -12.98 -50.17 11.20
C ARG A 327 -14.29 -50.91 11.02
N SER A 328 -14.38 -51.70 9.97
CA SER A 328 -15.34 -52.78 9.84
C SER A 328 -15.03 -53.80 10.93
N VAL A 329 -15.89 -53.90 11.92
CA VAL A 329 -15.92 -55.00 12.88
C VAL A 329 -16.62 -56.16 12.18
N ARG A 330 -15.90 -57.26 12.08
CA ARG A 330 -16.46 -58.59 12.06
C ARG A 330 -16.11 -59.27 13.35
#